data_e840db40f105852af4c1dc670e19a003
#
_entry.id   e840db40f105852af4c1dc670e19a003
#
_cell.length_a   1.000
_cell.length_b   1.000
_cell.length_c   1.000
_cell.angle_alpha   90.00
_cell.angle_beta   90.00
_cell.angle_gamma   90.00
#
_symmetry.space_group_name_H-M   'P 1'
#
loop_
_entity.id
_entity.type
_entity.pdbx_description
1 polymer ?
#
loop_
_entity_poly.entity_id
_entity_poly.type
_entity_poly.pdbx_seq_one_letter_code
_entity_poly.pdbx_strand_id
1 'polypeptide(L)'
;MKKVLITGAGSYIGTSFIKWVKENHPGEFETEELDMIEGTWKEKDFSGYDAVFHVAGLAHADVGKVSEETKAFYYKINRDLAIETAQKAKKEGVDQFVFMSSMIIYGESAGVGKKKVITRNTKPHPANFYGDSKWQADQGIRKLQDDKFHVAVVRPPMIYGKGSKGNYPMLSKLAKKLPVFPDIKNERSMLHIDNLCEFLTLLMQSGESGIYFPQNREYVRTSQMVKMIGEVSGHPVRLTRFLNPAVYLTGKMPGKISGLANKAFGNMVYDKEMSKCFAGQYQISGLRASIYKTEGVKNS
;
A
#
# COMPACT_ATOMS: atom_id res chain seq x y z
N MET A 1 6.78 16.24 -21.22
CA MET A 1 6.46 16.38 -19.77
C MET A 1 5.06 15.83 -19.58
N LYS A 2 4.88 14.83 -18.74
CA LYS A 2 3.58 14.18 -18.52
C LYS A 2 2.77 14.92 -17.45
N LYS A 3 1.54 15.31 -17.78
CA LYS A 3 0.66 16.02 -16.84
C LYS A 3 -0.19 15.05 -16.07
N VAL A 4 -0.06 15.05 -14.73
CA VAL A 4 -0.72 14.09 -13.85
C VAL A 4 -1.59 14.81 -12.83
N LEU A 5 -2.89 14.52 -12.86
CA LEU A 5 -3.84 14.96 -11.83
C LEU A 5 -3.88 13.92 -10.70
N ILE A 6 -3.54 14.34 -9.48
CA ILE A 6 -3.50 13.47 -8.30
C ILE A 6 -4.71 13.78 -7.42
N THR A 7 -5.65 12.85 -7.36
CA THR A 7 -6.87 13.02 -6.55
C THR A 7 -6.64 12.57 -5.11
N GLY A 8 -7.10 13.35 -4.16
CA GLY A 8 -6.84 13.15 -2.73
C GLY A 8 -5.66 13.98 -2.24
N ALA A 9 -5.78 15.30 -2.37
CA ALA A 9 -4.80 16.29 -1.95
C ALA A 9 -4.31 16.04 -0.52
N GLY A 10 -3.01 16.23 -0.28
CA GLY A 10 -2.38 15.99 1.03
C GLY A 10 -2.28 14.52 1.44
N SER A 11 -2.63 13.56 0.58
CA SER A 11 -2.47 12.13 0.89
C SER A 11 -0.99 11.74 0.98
N TYR A 12 -0.67 10.81 1.90
CA TYR A 12 0.71 10.36 2.10
C TYR A 12 1.37 9.86 0.80
N ILE A 13 0.66 9.07 0.00
CA ILE A 13 1.20 8.52 -1.24
C ILE A 13 1.29 9.60 -2.31
N GLY A 14 0.26 10.45 -2.47
CA GLY A 14 0.24 11.54 -3.44
C GLY A 14 1.37 12.54 -3.22
N THR A 15 1.50 13.06 -2.00
CA THR A 15 2.57 14.01 -1.64
C THR A 15 3.96 13.39 -1.75
N SER A 16 4.10 12.08 -1.43
CA SER A 16 5.37 11.37 -1.61
C SER A 16 5.74 11.23 -3.09
N PHE A 17 4.77 10.92 -3.95
CA PHE A 17 4.98 10.81 -5.39
C PHE A 17 5.39 12.16 -6.00
N ILE A 18 4.68 13.25 -5.65
CA ILE A 18 5.04 14.62 -6.12
C ILE A 18 6.48 14.96 -5.76
N LYS A 19 6.82 14.75 -4.48
CA LYS A 19 8.19 14.99 -4.02
C LYS A 19 9.20 14.13 -4.79
N TRP A 20 8.88 12.85 -4.98
CA TRP A 20 9.75 11.89 -5.66
C TRP A 20 10.06 12.31 -7.08
N VAL A 21 9.05 12.61 -7.90
CA VAL A 21 9.25 12.97 -9.31
C VAL A 21 9.97 14.30 -9.44
N LYS A 22 9.72 15.25 -8.53
CA LYS A 22 10.43 16.54 -8.52
C LYS A 22 11.93 16.37 -8.24
N GLU A 23 12.30 15.45 -7.35
CA GLU A 23 13.69 15.25 -6.92
C GLU A 23 14.47 14.30 -7.84
N ASN A 24 13.82 13.27 -8.39
CA ASN A 24 14.49 12.18 -9.12
C ASN A 24 14.20 12.17 -10.63
N HIS A 25 13.11 12.82 -11.08
CA HIS A 25 12.69 12.90 -12.49
C HIS A 25 12.36 14.34 -12.89
N PRO A 26 13.29 15.30 -12.68
CA PRO A 26 13.02 16.73 -12.94
C PRO A 26 12.69 16.97 -14.41
N GLY A 27 11.61 17.71 -14.65
CA GLY A 27 11.15 18.05 -16.01
C GLY A 27 10.36 16.95 -16.73
N GLU A 28 10.21 15.76 -16.16
CA GLU A 28 9.45 14.67 -16.79
C GLU A 28 7.96 14.73 -16.46
N PHE A 29 7.60 15.26 -15.29
CA PHE A 29 6.22 15.34 -14.80
C PHE A 29 5.83 16.76 -14.41
N GLU A 30 4.58 17.10 -14.71
CA GLU A 30 3.83 18.22 -14.15
C GLU A 30 2.70 17.62 -13.31
N THR A 31 2.63 17.93 -12.02
CA THR A 31 1.68 17.32 -11.10
C THR A 31 0.79 18.37 -10.46
N GLU A 32 -0.51 18.09 -10.39
CA GLU A 32 -1.49 18.91 -9.68
C GLU A 32 -2.28 18.03 -8.69
N GLU A 33 -2.48 18.52 -7.46
CA GLU A 33 -3.33 17.85 -6.48
C GLU A 33 -4.76 18.37 -6.55
N LEU A 34 -5.73 17.47 -6.46
CA LEU A 34 -7.15 17.78 -6.44
C LEU A 34 -7.78 17.27 -5.14
N ASP A 35 -8.40 18.18 -4.39
CA ASP A 35 -9.20 17.80 -3.23
C ASP A 35 -10.52 17.18 -3.69
N MET A 36 -10.91 16.09 -2.99
CA MET A 36 -12.11 15.32 -3.32
C MET A 36 -13.23 15.48 -2.29
N ILE A 37 -13.03 16.33 -1.26
CA ILE A 37 -13.91 16.35 -0.07
C ILE A 37 -15.25 17.04 -0.37
N GLU A 38 -15.26 18.21 -0.98
CA GLU A 38 -16.45 19.08 -1.06
C GLU A 38 -17.26 18.97 -2.37
N GLY A 39 -16.98 17.98 -3.20
CA GLY A 39 -17.70 17.79 -4.48
C GLY A 39 -17.30 18.76 -5.60
N THR A 40 -16.54 19.81 -5.33
CA THR A 40 -16.02 20.78 -6.29
C THR A 40 -15.10 20.17 -7.34
N TRP A 41 -14.54 18.99 -7.06
CA TRP A 41 -13.75 18.23 -8.01
C TRP A 41 -14.51 17.90 -9.32
N LYS A 42 -15.84 17.88 -9.28
CA LYS A 42 -16.70 17.65 -10.46
C LYS A 42 -16.62 18.78 -11.48
N GLU A 43 -16.30 20.00 -11.03
CA GLU A 43 -16.16 21.20 -11.87
C GLU A 43 -14.75 21.31 -12.49
N LYS A 44 -13.75 20.61 -11.92
CA LYS A 44 -12.39 20.60 -12.46
C LYS A 44 -12.39 19.92 -13.84
N ASP A 45 -11.84 20.60 -14.83
CA ASP A 45 -11.60 20.04 -16.16
C ASP A 45 -10.41 19.06 -16.13
N PHE A 46 -10.61 17.83 -16.61
CA PHE A 46 -9.57 16.79 -16.68
C PHE A 46 -8.96 16.68 -18.07
N SER A 47 -9.49 17.37 -19.10
CA SER A 47 -9.07 17.20 -20.50
C SER A 47 -7.61 17.55 -20.79
N GLY A 48 -6.96 18.31 -19.91
CA GLY A 48 -5.56 18.70 -20.07
C GLY A 48 -4.53 17.76 -19.43
N TYR A 49 -4.96 16.61 -18.88
CA TYR A 49 -4.06 15.68 -18.19
C TYR A 49 -3.87 14.40 -18.98
N ASP A 50 -2.61 13.91 -19.03
CA ASP A 50 -2.26 12.64 -19.63
C ASP A 50 -2.65 11.45 -18.72
N ALA A 51 -2.64 11.67 -17.40
CA ALA A 51 -3.01 10.65 -16.45
C ALA A 51 -3.74 11.21 -15.22
N VAL A 52 -4.67 10.44 -14.67
CA VAL A 52 -5.26 10.65 -13.34
C VAL A 52 -4.71 9.59 -12.39
N PHE A 53 -4.03 10.03 -11.34
CA PHE A 53 -3.57 9.17 -10.25
C PHE A 53 -4.56 9.26 -9.08
N HIS A 54 -5.42 8.26 -8.94
CA HIS A 54 -6.46 8.23 -7.92
C HIS A 54 -5.96 7.57 -6.64
N VAL A 55 -5.60 8.40 -5.65
CA VAL A 55 -5.17 7.98 -4.31
C VAL A 55 -6.16 8.36 -3.22
N ALA A 56 -7.21 9.12 -3.57
CA ALA A 56 -8.30 9.42 -2.64
C ALA A 56 -8.92 8.14 -2.10
N GLY A 57 -9.14 8.11 -0.80
CA GLY A 57 -9.77 6.97 -0.16
C GLY A 57 -9.54 6.93 1.34
N LEU A 58 -10.44 6.27 2.04
CA LEU A 58 -10.34 5.99 3.46
C LEU A 58 -9.52 4.72 3.66
N ALA A 59 -8.47 4.82 4.44
CA ALA A 59 -7.60 3.70 4.83
C ALA A 59 -7.61 3.54 6.37
N HIS A 60 -7.04 2.44 6.85
CA HIS A 60 -6.85 2.18 8.29
C HIS A 60 -8.14 2.14 9.10
N ALA A 61 -9.21 1.50 8.53
CA ALA A 61 -10.43 1.25 9.26
C ALA A 61 -10.16 0.48 10.56
N ASP A 62 -10.68 0.97 11.68
CA ASP A 62 -10.94 0.10 12.82
C ASP A 62 -12.19 -0.74 12.46
N VAL A 63 -11.93 -1.95 12.00
CA VAL A 63 -12.96 -2.87 11.50
C VAL A 63 -13.74 -3.58 12.63
N GLY A 64 -13.58 -3.12 13.89
CA GLY A 64 -14.32 -3.61 15.04
C GLY A 64 -15.82 -3.35 14.93
N LYS A 65 -16.44 -2.91 16.01
CA LYS A 65 -17.85 -2.50 16.00
C LYS A 65 -17.99 -1.13 15.32
N VAL A 66 -18.39 -1.12 14.06
CA VAL A 66 -18.57 0.08 13.24
C VAL A 66 -20.04 0.20 12.87
N SER A 67 -20.60 1.43 12.92
CA SER A 67 -21.98 1.68 12.52
C SER A 67 -22.20 1.46 11.02
N GLU A 68 -23.43 1.18 10.61
CA GLU A 68 -23.79 1.01 9.19
C GLU A 68 -23.54 2.30 8.39
N GLU A 69 -23.71 3.47 9.00
CA GLU A 69 -23.40 4.78 8.40
C GLU A 69 -21.90 4.89 8.07
N THR A 70 -21.03 4.47 9.01
CA THR A 70 -19.58 4.45 8.76
C THR A 70 -19.23 3.50 7.61
N LYS A 71 -19.84 2.31 7.56
CA LYS A 71 -19.61 1.39 6.43
C LYS A 71 -20.08 2.00 5.11
N ALA A 72 -21.29 2.57 5.08
CA ALA A 72 -21.82 3.25 3.90
C ALA A 72 -20.90 4.38 3.43
N PHE A 73 -20.33 5.15 4.38
CA PHE A 73 -19.36 6.19 4.07
C PHE A 73 -18.08 5.64 3.41
N TYR A 74 -17.58 4.47 3.87
CA TYR A 74 -16.46 3.80 3.20
C TYR A 74 -16.80 3.39 1.77
N TYR A 75 -17.99 2.84 1.51
CA TYR A 75 -18.41 2.51 0.15
C TYR A 75 -18.54 3.76 -0.71
N LYS A 76 -19.14 4.83 -0.19
CA LYS A 76 -19.26 6.10 -0.89
C LYS A 76 -17.91 6.66 -1.32
N ILE A 77 -16.90 6.64 -0.44
CA ILE A 77 -15.59 7.22 -0.74
C ILE A 77 -14.70 6.24 -1.52
N ASN A 78 -14.57 4.99 -1.08
CA ASN A 78 -13.61 4.07 -1.69
C ASN A 78 -14.11 3.45 -2.99
N ARG A 79 -15.43 3.32 -3.19
CA ARG A 79 -16.04 2.71 -4.37
C ARG A 79 -16.65 3.75 -5.29
N ASP A 80 -17.66 4.47 -4.81
CA ASP A 80 -18.49 5.31 -5.68
C ASP A 80 -17.69 6.50 -6.21
N LEU A 81 -17.03 7.24 -5.34
CA LEU A 81 -16.17 8.35 -5.72
C LEU A 81 -15.07 7.91 -6.68
N ALA A 82 -14.44 6.76 -6.43
CA ALA A 82 -13.37 6.26 -7.29
C ALA A 82 -13.88 5.90 -8.69
N ILE A 83 -15.05 5.25 -8.79
CA ILE A 83 -15.68 4.91 -10.08
C ILE A 83 -16.14 6.18 -10.80
N GLU A 84 -16.79 7.12 -10.11
CA GLU A 84 -17.23 8.40 -10.69
C GLU A 84 -16.03 9.20 -11.24
N THR A 85 -14.91 9.23 -10.50
CA THR A 85 -13.68 9.90 -10.94
C THR A 85 -13.12 9.26 -12.20
N ALA A 86 -13.09 7.93 -12.28
CA ALA A 86 -12.62 7.22 -13.46
C ALA A 86 -13.54 7.43 -14.67
N GLN A 87 -14.85 7.46 -14.46
CA GLN A 87 -15.83 7.78 -15.52
C GLN A 87 -15.64 9.19 -16.06
N LYS A 88 -15.42 10.17 -15.17
CA LYS A 88 -15.14 11.56 -15.57
C LYS A 88 -13.83 11.64 -16.34
N ALA A 89 -12.75 11.02 -15.87
CA ALA A 89 -11.46 11.00 -16.55
C ALA A 89 -11.60 10.42 -17.98
N LYS A 90 -12.29 9.30 -18.12
CA LYS A 90 -12.58 8.68 -19.41
C LYS A 90 -13.38 9.61 -20.33
N LYS A 91 -14.46 10.22 -19.83
CA LYS A 91 -15.33 11.13 -20.58
C LYS A 91 -14.58 12.35 -21.09
N GLU A 92 -13.61 12.83 -20.34
CA GLU A 92 -12.83 14.04 -20.66
C GLU A 92 -11.52 13.74 -21.40
N GLY A 93 -11.34 12.49 -21.85
CA GLY A 93 -10.27 12.13 -22.76
C GLY A 93 -8.89 11.93 -22.12
N VAL A 94 -8.84 11.63 -20.81
CA VAL A 94 -7.60 11.24 -20.14
C VAL A 94 -7.15 9.87 -20.64
N ASP A 95 -5.86 9.72 -20.99
CA ASP A 95 -5.34 8.47 -21.55
C ASP A 95 -5.19 7.37 -20.51
N GLN A 96 -4.72 7.70 -19.30
CA GLN A 96 -4.43 6.70 -18.27
C GLN A 96 -5.08 7.02 -16.92
N PHE A 97 -5.67 6.00 -16.30
CA PHE A 97 -6.20 6.07 -14.93
C PHE A 97 -5.49 5.07 -14.03
N VAL A 98 -4.71 5.58 -13.08
CA VAL A 98 -3.96 4.76 -12.11
C VAL A 98 -4.71 4.74 -10.79
N PHE A 99 -5.24 3.56 -10.42
CA PHE A 99 -6.03 3.36 -9.20
C PHE A 99 -5.25 2.67 -8.10
N MET A 100 -5.19 3.29 -6.92
CA MET A 100 -4.61 2.66 -5.73
C MET A 100 -5.62 1.73 -5.05
N SER A 101 -5.59 0.46 -5.44
CA SER A 101 -6.25 -0.65 -4.75
C SER A 101 -5.41 -1.07 -3.52
N SER A 102 -5.46 -2.32 -3.08
CA SER A 102 -4.69 -2.83 -1.94
C SER A 102 -4.66 -4.36 -1.90
N MET A 103 -3.64 -4.94 -1.27
CA MET A 103 -3.59 -6.37 -0.90
C MET A 103 -4.76 -6.80 0.01
N ILE A 104 -5.40 -5.88 0.72
CA ILE A 104 -6.52 -6.16 1.66
C ILE A 104 -7.70 -6.86 0.98
N ILE A 105 -7.88 -6.70 -0.34
CA ILE A 105 -8.91 -7.38 -1.12
C ILE A 105 -8.80 -8.90 -1.09
N TYR A 106 -7.63 -9.43 -0.74
CA TYR A 106 -7.41 -10.87 -0.58
C TYR A 106 -7.68 -11.37 0.83
N GLY A 107 -8.24 -10.52 1.70
CA GLY A 107 -8.60 -10.84 3.07
C GLY A 107 -7.43 -10.76 4.05
N GLU A 108 -7.55 -11.43 5.18
CA GLU A 108 -6.58 -11.35 6.26
C GLU A 108 -5.34 -12.22 6.01
N SER A 109 -4.24 -11.90 6.71
CA SER A 109 -3.05 -12.73 6.77
C SER A 109 -3.38 -14.11 7.36
N ALA A 110 -2.67 -15.14 6.92
CA ALA A 110 -2.73 -16.43 7.60
C ALA A 110 -2.22 -16.29 9.04
N GLY A 111 -2.77 -17.07 9.94
CA GLY A 111 -2.35 -17.09 11.34
C GLY A 111 -0.86 -17.45 11.51
N VAL A 112 -0.34 -17.16 12.71
CA VAL A 112 1.07 -17.45 13.05
C VAL A 112 1.42 -18.91 12.72
N GLY A 113 2.51 -19.11 11.99
CA GLY A 113 3.00 -20.41 11.56
C GLY A 113 2.33 -21.00 10.31
N LYS A 114 1.27 -20.37 9.76
CA LYS A 114 0.65 -20.80 8.50
C LYS A 114 1.15 -19.91 7.35
N LYS A 115 1.23 -20.46 6.13
CA LYS A 115 1.59 -19.68 4.92
C LYS A 115 0.33 -19.22 4.17
N LYS A 116 0.41 -18.00 3.59
CA LYS A 116 -0.55 -17.50 2.60
C LYS A 116 0.24 -16.82 1.49
N VAL A 117 0.23 -17.45 0.33
CA VAL A 117 0.84 -16.92 -0.90
C VAL A 117 -0.28 -16.54 -1.85
N ILE A 118 -0.28 -15.29 -2.29
CA ILE A 118 -1.19 -14.79 -3.30
C ILE A 118 -0.49 -14.93 -4.65
N THR A 119 -1.14 -15.64 -5.56
CA THR A 119 -0.71 -15.85 -6.94
C THR A 119 -1.66 -15.15 -7.92
N ARG A 120 -1.35 -15.15 -9.21
CA ARG A 120 -2.24 -14.61 -10.25
C ARG A 120 -3.61 -15.27 -10.26
N ASN A 121 -3.69 -16.53 -9.82
CA ASN A 121 -4.93 -17.33 -9.77
C ASN A 121 -5.71 -17.15 -8.46
N THR A 122 -5.15 -16.45 -7.47
CA THR A 122 -5.83 -16.22 -6.20
C THR A 122 -6.97 -15.24 -6.40
N LYS A 123 -8.19 -15.70 -6.13
CA LYS A 123 -9.39 -14.85 -6.21
C LYS A 123 -9.45 -13.92 -5.00
N PRO A 124 -9.74 -12.62 -5.18
CA PRO A 124 -10.05 -11.72 -4.08
C PRO A 124 -11.19 -12.24 -3.22
N HIS A 125 -11.03 -12.16 -1.91
CA HIS A 125 -12.00 -12.53 -0.90
C HIS A 125 -11.84 -11.59 0.30
N PRO A 126 -12.40 -10.37 0.23
CA PRO A 126 -12.29 -9.37 1.27
C PRO A 126 -12.87 -9.88 2.60
N ALA A 127 -12.17 -9.62 3.70
CA ALA A 127 -12.60 -10.04 5.04
C ALA A 127 -13.48 -9.01 5.77
N ASN A 128 -13.59 -7.80 5.23
CA ASN A 128 -14.33 -6.70 5.85
C ASN A 128 -14.76 -5.66 4.82
N PHE A 129 -15.60 -4.72 5.25
CA PHE A 129 -16.18 -3.66 4.41
C PHE A 129 -15.12 -2.77 3.74
N TYR A 130 -13.98 -2.52 4.38
CA TYR A 130 -12.89 -1.75 3.77
C TYR A 130 -12.27 -2.49 2.58
N GLY A 131 -11.91 -3.75 2.77
CA GLY A 131 -11.40 -4.58 1.68
C GLY A 131 -12.44 -4.75 0.56
N ASP A 132 -13.70 -4.92 0.92
CA ASP A 132 -14.78 -5.09 -0.04
C ASP A 132 -15.06 -3.81 -0.84
N SER A 133 -15.08 -2.64 -0.20
CA SER A 133 -15.24 -1.35 -0.90
C SER A 133 -14.11 -1.12 -1.92
N LYS A 134 -12.86 -1.45 -1.57
CA LYS A 134 -11.72 -1.39 -2.50
C LYS A 134 -11.83 -2.41 -3.63
N TRP A 135 -12.33 -3.62 -3.34
CA TRP A 135 -12.53 -4.65 -4.37
C TRP A 135 -13.62 -4.26 -5.36
N GLN A 136 -14.75 -3.73 -4.90
CA GLN A 136 -15.82 -3.27 -5.78
C GLN A 136 -15.37 -2.10 -6.66
N ALA A 137 -14.57 -1.16 -6.14
CA ALA A 137 -13.96 -0.09 -6.93
C ALA A 137 -13.03 -0.65 -8.02
N ASP A 138 -12.11 -1.54 -7.62
CA ASP A 138 -11.17 -2.23 -8.52
C ASP A 138 -11.91 -2.90 -9.71
N GLN A 139 -12.99 -3.63 -9.42
CA GLN A 139 -13.81 -4.25 -10.45
C GLN A 139 -14.54 -3.22 -11.34
N GLY A 140 -15.14 -2.20 -10.72
CA GLY A 140 -15.91 -1.18 -11.45
C GLY A 140 -15.03 -0.36 -12.39
N ILE A 141 -13.87 0.08 -11.91
CA ILE A 141 -12.92 0.89 -12.68
C ILE A 141 -12.34 0.09 -13.85
N ARG A 142 -11.95 -1.18 -13.66
CA ARG A 142 -11.42 -2.02 -14.75
C ARG A 142 -12.40 -2.24 -15.91
N LYS A 143 -13.70 -2.19 -15.65
CA LYS A 143 -14.72 -2.28 -16.71
C LYS A 143 -14.76 -1.07 -17.64
N LEU A 144 -14.13 0.04 -17.23
CA LEU A 144 -14.08 1.28 -18.03
C LEU A 144 -12.96 1.25 -19.07
N GLN A 145 -12.01 0.32 -18.97
CA GLN A 145 -10.89 0.21 -19.90
C GLN A 145 -11.37 -0.05 -21.33
N ASP A 146 -10.74 0.64 -22.28
CA ASP A 146 -10.84 0.38 -23.72
C ASP A 146 -9.51 0.79 -24.42
N ASP A 147 -9.55 0.90 -25.74
CA ASP A 147 -8.37 1.21 -26.55
C ASP A 147 -7.83 2.65 -26.35
N LYS A 148 -8.62 3.55 -25.77
CA LYS A 148 -8.28 4.96 -25.54
C LYS A 148 -8.16 5.32 -24.05
N PHE A 149 -8.61 4.45 -23.16
CA PHE A 149 -8.59 4.68 -21.73
C PHE A 149 -7.93 3.51 -21.01
N HIS A 150 -6.68 3.69 -20.65
CA HIS A 150 -5.84 2.66 -20.03
C HIS A 150 -6.01 2.66 -18.52
N VAL A 151 -6.55 1.58 -17.98
CA VAL A 151 -6.75 1.43 -16.54
C VAL A 151 -5.64 0.60 -15.92
N ALA A 152 -4.85 1.22 -15.04
CA ALA A 152 -3.82 0.56 -14.26
C ALA A 152 -4.26 0.44 -12.79
N VAL A 153 -4.46 -0.78 -12.30
CA VAL A 153 -4.82 -1.03 -10.90
C VAL A 153 -3.61 -1.52 -10.13
N VAL A 154 -3.19 -0.74 -9.16
CA VAL A 154 -2.05 -1.06 -8.29
C VAL A 154 -2.56 -1.64 -6.98
N ARG A 155 -2.15 -2.86 -6.65
CA ARG A 155 -2.53 -3.59 -5.43
C ARG A 155 -1.32 -3.72 -4.48
N PRO A 156 -0.90 -2.63 -3.85
CA PRO A 156 0.28 -2.69 -2.99
C PRO A 156 0.01 -3.50 -1.72
N PRO A 157 1.05 -4.15 -1.16
CA PRO A 157 1.01 -4.67 0.20
C PRO A 157 1.12 -3.53 1.21
N MET A 158 1.48 -3.82 2.46
CA MET A 158 1.71 -2.79 3.46
C MET A 158 2.82 -1.83 3.00
N ILE A 159 2.44 -0.56 2.79
CA ILE A 159 3.36 0.53 2.46
C ILE A 159 3.98 1.07 3.76
N TYR A 160 5.27 1.35 3.75
CA TYR A 160 5.99 1.98 4.86
C TYR A 160 7.02 3.00 4.36
N GLY A 161 7.41 3.89 5.24
CA GLY A 161 8.36 4.96 4.99
C GLY A 161 8.18 6.07 6.03
N LYS A 162 9.00 7.10 5.98
CA LYS A 162 8.92 8.23 6.92
C LYS A 162 7.54 8.90 6.83
N GLY A 163 6.86 9.03 7.96
CA GLY A 163 5.51 9.62 8.02
C GLY A 163 4.36 8.67 7.63
N SER A 164 4.63 7.40 7.28
CA SER A 164 3.58 6.44 6.97
C SER A 164 2.68 6.16 8.17
N LYS A 165 1.38 5.95 7.89
CA LYS A 165 0.42 5.44 8.86
C LYS A 165 0.40 3.90 8.84
N GLY A 166 -0.23 3.28 9.82
CA GLY A 166 -0.40 1.82 9.86
C GLY A 166 0.54 1.11 10.84
N ASN A 167 0.97 -0.11 10.51
CA ASN A 167 1.65 -0.98 11.48
C ASN A 167 3.14 -0.65 11.69
N TYR A 168 3.82 0.01 10.75
CA TYR A 168 5.24 0.30 10.87
C TYR A 168 5.56 1.20 12.08
N PRO A 169 4.85 2.32 12.33
CA PRO A 169 5.10 3.15 13.52
C PRO A 169 5.00 2.38 14.84
N MET A 170 4.09 1.41 14.92
CA MET A 170 3.98 0.55 16.10
C MET A 170 5.20 -0.36 16.25
N LEU A 171 5.70 -0.95 15.16
CA LEU A 171 6.92 -1.77 15.16
C LEU A 171 8.14 -0.93 15.56
N SER A 172 8.27 0.28 15.03
CA SER A 172 9.32 1.23 15.38
C SER A 172 9.28 1.59 16.88
N LYS A 173 8.08 1.88 17.41
CA LYS A 173 7.92 2.14 18.86
C LYS A 173 8.31 0.94 19.73
N LEU A 174 7.95 -0.27 19.31
CA LEU A 174 8.34 -1.49 20.02
C LEU A 174 9.84 -1.72 19.96
N ALA A 175 10.47 -1.55 18.80
CA ALA A 175 11.91 -1.70 18.60
C ALA A 175 12.74 -0.74 19.48
N LYS A 176 12.24 0.49 19.73
CA LYS A 176 12.88 1.50 20.56
C LYS A 176 12.64 1.31 22.06
N LYS A 177 11.75 0.41 22.46
CA LYS A 177 11.38 0.20 23.88
C LYS A 177 11.75 -1.17 24.41
N LEU A 178 11.73 -2.20 23.58
CA LEU A 178 11.90 -3.58 24.04
C LEU A 178 13.34 -4.03 23.81
N PRO A 179 14.04 -4.50 24.85
CA PRO A 179 15.38 -5.08 24.70
C PRO A 179 15.36 -6.46 24.08
N VAL A 180 14.19 -7.14 24.12
CA VAL A 180 14.03 -8.51 23.63
C VAL A 180 12.73 -8.62 22.83
N PHE A 181 12.76 -9.40 21.73
CA PHE A 181 11.60 -9.61 20.86
C PHE A 181 11.54 -11.07 20.41
N PRO A 182 10.33 -11.67 20.19
CA PRO A 182 10.22 -13.05 19.74
C PRO A 182 10.79 -13.25 18.34
N ASP A 183 11.45 -14.40 18.11
CA ASP A 183 12.06 -14.78 16.84
C ASP A 183 11.11 -15.64 16.00
N ILE A 184 10.02 -15.05 15.54
CA ILE A 184 9.01 -15.75 14.72
C ILE A 184 9.42 -15.78 13.25
N LYS A 185 9.35 -16.96 12.64
CA LYS A 185 9.55 -17.13 11.19
C LYS A 185 8.25 -16.86 10.45
N ASN A 186 8.04 -15.60 10.08
CA ASN A 186 6.94 -15.19 9.20
C ASN A 186 7.47 -14.50 7.94
N GLU A 187 6.64 -14.41 6.93
CA GLU A 187 6.95 -13.73 5.67
C GLU A 187 5.82 -12.78 5.29
N ARG A 188 6.17 -11.56 4.95
CA ARG A 188 5.22 -10.52 4.53
C ARG A 188 5.76 -9.79 3.32
N SER A 189 4.91 -9.61 2.33
CA SER A 189 5.16 -8.59 1.32
C SER A 189 4.99 -7.22 1.96
N MET A 190 5.96 -6.35 1.70
CA MET A 190 5.93 -4.94 2.09
C MET A 190 6.48 -4.10 0.95
N LEU A 191 6.19 -2.82 0.94
CA LEU A 191 6.66 -1.90 -0.09
C LEU A 191 7.12 -0.59 0.54
N HIS A 192 8.39 -0.23 0.35
CA HIS A 192 8.88 1.08 0.77
C HIS A 192 8.31 2.17 -0.13
N ILE A 193 8.05 3.34 0.44
CA ILE A 193 7.42 4.46 -0.28
C ILE A 193 8.25 4.89 -1.50
N ASP A 194 9.58 4.91 -1.43
CA ASP A 194 10.43 5.26 -2.57
C ASP A 194 10.29 4.23 -3.71
N ASN A 195 10.25 2.93 -3.38
CA ASN A 195 10.04 1.88 -4.37
C ASN A 195 8.65 1.99 -5.02
N LEU A 196 7.62 2.39 -4.24
CA LEU A 196 6.29 2.66 -4.78
C LEU A 196 6.29 3.87 -5.70
N CYS A 197 6.93 4.97 -5.30
CA CYS A 197 6.98 6.18 -6.10
C CYS A 197 7.70 5.94 -7.42
N GLU A 198 8.83 5.24 -7.40
CA GLU A 198 9.54 4.85 -8.62
C GLU A 198 8.70 3.91 -9.50
N PHE A 199 8.01 2.93 -8.89
CA PHE A 199 7.07 2.08 -9.62
C PHE A 199 5.98 2.89 -10.34
N LEU A 200 5.38 3.86 -9.64
CA LEU A 200 4.34 4.73 -10.19
C LEU A 200 4.89 5.62 -11.33
N THR A 201 6.13 6.10 -11.19
CA THR A 201 6.82 6.87 -12.23
C THR A 201 6.93 6.04 -13.51
N LEU A 202 7.50 4.84 -13.43
CA LEU A 202 7.65 3.94 -14.57
C LEU A 202 6.29 3.54 -15.18
N LEU A 203 5.29 3.28 -14.35
CA LEU A 203 3.93 2.94 -14.79
C LEU A 203 3.27 4.10 -15.56
N MET A 204 3.42 5.32 -15.08
CA MET A 204 2.84 6.47 -15.77
C MET A 204 3.62 6.83 -17.03
N GLN A 205 4.95 6.66 -17.05
CA GLN A 205 5.76 6.84 -18.25
C GLN A 205 5.37 5.85 -19.35
N SER A 206 5.15 4.58 -19.01
CA SER A 206 4.79 3.54 -19.96
C SER A 206 3.37 3.72 -20.54
N GLY A 207 2.46 4.34 -19.81
CA GLY A 207 1.05 4.45 -20.21
C GLY A 207 0.29 3.12 -20.21
N GLU A 208 0.89 2.05 -19.66
CA GLU A 208 0.31 0.70 -19.71
C GLU A 208 -0.93 0.57 -18.82
N SER A 209 -1.80 -0.35 -19.22
CA SER A 209 -2.94 -0.83 -18.44
C SER A 209 -2.63 -2.18 -17.79
N GLY A 210 -3.39 -2.55 -16.76
CA GLY A 210 -3.28 -3.87 -16.13
C GLY A 210 -3.44 -3.88 -14.63
N ILE A 211 -3.12 -5.03 -14.01
CA ILE A 211 -3.14 -5.21 -12.56
C ILE A 211 -1.71 -5.46 -12.07
N TYR A 212 -1.26 -4.63 -11.16
CA TYR A 212 0.12 -4.61 -10.70
C TYR A 212 0.22 -4.92 -9.20
N PHE A 213 1.28 -5.63 -8.83
CA PHE A 213 1.54 -6.13 -7.49
C PHE A 213 2.94 -5.73 -7.02
N PRO A 214 3.26 -4.42 -6.94
CA PRO A 214 4.58 -3.99 -6.54
C PRO A 214 4.88 -4.41 -5.10
N GLN A 215 6.10 -4.90 -4.87
CA GLN A 215 6.61 -5.23 -3.54
C GLN A 215 8.13 -5.05 -3.48
N ASN A 216 8.68 -4.97 -2.29
CA ASN A 216 10.13 -5.00 -2.12
C ASN A 216 10.73 -6.31 -2.64
N ARG A 217 12.02 -6.28 -2.95
CA ARG A 217 12.75 -7.48 -3.43
C ARG A 217 12.68 -8.63 -2.45
N GLU A 218 12.82 -8.32 -1.15
CA GLU A 218 12.79 -9.32 -0.08
C GLU A 218 11.42 -9.39 0.58
N TYR A 219 11.02 -10.60 1.01
CA TYR A 219 9.96 -10.74 2.00
C TYR A 219 10.47 -10.31 3.37
N VAL A 220 9.63 -9.64 4.12
CA VAL A 220 9.99 -9.10 5.41
C VAL A 220 9.56 -10.05 6.54
N ARG A 221 10.51 -10.42 7.40
CA ARG A 221 10.24 -11.02 8.70
C ARG A 221 10.02 -9.92 9.72
N THR A 222 8.90 -9.95 10.43
CA THR A 222 8.59 -8.94 11.45
C THR A 222 9.68 -8.86 12.52
N SER A 223 10.17 -10.01 13.00
CA SER A 223 11.24 -10.07 14.00
C SER A 223 12.55 -9.42 13.50
N GLN A 224 12.94 -9.69 12.25
CA GLN A 224 14.12 -9.08 11.66
C GLN A 224 13.95 -7.58 11.44
N MET A 225 12.75 -7.15 11.02
CA MET A 225 12.45 -5.72 10.86
C MET A 225 12.58 -4.99 12.19
N VAL A 226 12.00 -5.53 13.28
CA VAL A 226 12.14 -4.94 14.62
C VAL A 226 13.59 -4.88 15.07
N LYS A 227 14.37 -5.94 14.84
CA LYS A 227 15.80 -5.95 15.14
C LYS A 227 16.55 -4.86 14.37
N MET A 228 16.33 -4.74 13.05
CA MET A 228 16.99 -3.74 12.20
C MET A 228 16.60 -2.32 12.60
N ILE A 229 15.31 -2.07 12.92
CA ILE A 229 14.86 -0.76 13.43
C ILE A 229 15.58 -0.42 14.74
N GLY A 230 15.69 -1.38 15.65
CA GLY A 230 16.41 -1.19 16.90
C GLY A 230 17.89 -0.86 16.68
N GLU A 231 18.58 -1.60 15.82
CA GLU A 231 19.99 -1.34 15.45
C GLU A 231 20.17 0.07 14.88
N VAL A 232 19.33 0.45 13.90
CA VAL A 232 19.37 1.76 13.25
C VAL A 232 19.07 2.90 14.22
N SER A 233 18.20 2.65 15.21
CA SER A 233 17.79 3.66 16.20
C SER A 233 18.71 3.72 17.44
N GLY A 234 19.81 2.95 17.46
CA GLY A 234 20.72 2.91 18.62
C GLY A 234 20.19 2.10 19.83
N HIS A 235 19.13 1.32 19.65
CA HIS A 235 18.51 0.47 20.67
C HIS A 235 18.51 -1.00 20.24
N PRO A 236 19.63 -1.73 20.30
CA PRO A 236 19.73 -3.08 19.78
C PRO A 236 18.75 -4.03 20.44
N VAL A 237 17.90 -4.69 19.64
CA VAL A 237 16.89 -5.63 20.07
C VAL A 237 17.41 -7.06 19.92
N ARG A 238 17.42 -7.85 21.00
CA ARG A 238 17.80 -9.26 20.98
C ARG A 238 16.59 -10.11 20.58
N LEU A 239 16.72 -10.91 19.52
CA LEU A 239 15.70 -11.91 19.16
C LEU A 239 15.86 -13.15 20.01
N THR A 240 14.73 -13.69 20.52
CA THR A 240 14.72 -14.91 21.31
C THR A 240 13.61 -15.86 20.91
N ARG A 241 13.92 -17.15 20.87
CA ARG A 241 12.93 -18.21 20.63
C ARG A 241 12.12 -18.57 21.87
N PHE A 242 12.60 -18.20 23.05
CA PHE A 242 11.94 -18.50 24.32
C PHE A 242 10.51 -17.93 24.38
N LEU A 243 10.27 -16.79 23.74
CA LEU A 243 8.95 -16.14 23.68
C LEU A 243 8.02 -16.73 22.58
N ASN A 244 8.54 -17.57 21.69
CA ASN A 244 7.76 -18.08 20.57
C ASN A 244 6.53 -18.91 20.99
N PRO A 245 6.61 -19.82 21.98
CA PRO A 245 5.43 -20.58 22.40
C PRO A 245 4.26 -19.68 22.82
N ALA A 246 4.54 -18.58 23.54
CA ALA A 246 3.52 -17.62 23.95
C ALA A 246 2.87 -16.95 22.73
N VAL A 247 3.64 -16.58 21.69
CA VAL A 247 3.12 -15.98 20.46
C VAL A 247 2.26 -16.99 19.68
N TYR A 248 2.67 -18.25 19.57
CA TYR A 248 1.88 -19.29 18.91
C TYR A 248 0.58 -19.59 19.66
N LEU A 249 0.62 -19.59 20.99
CA LEU A 249 -0.57 -19.78 21.81
C LEU A 249 -1.55 -18.62 21.64
N THR A 250 -1.08 -17.38 21.79
CA THR A 250 -1.91 -16.18 21.62
C THR A 250 -2.50 -16.06 20.21
N GLY A 251 -1.76 -16.49 19.17
CA GLY A 251 -2.26 -16.53 17.80
C GLY A 251 -3.44 -17.50 17.56
N LYS A 252 -3.64 -18.46 18.48
CA LYS A 252 -4.76 -19.43 18.44
C LYS A 252 -5.92 -19.08 19.36
N MET A 253 -5.75 -18.10 20.26
CA MET A 253 -6.80 -17.68 21.19
C MET A 253 -7.92 -16.94 20.44
N PRO A 254 -9.17 -16.99 20.88
CA PRO A 254 -10.23 -16.17 20.30
C PRO A 254 -10.06 -14.68 20.64
N GLY A 255 -10.58 -13.81 19.77
CA GLY A 255 -10.76 -12.38 20.04
C GLY A 255 -9.56 -11.49 19.70
N LYS A 256 -9.48 -10.33 20.38
CA LYS A 256 -8.54 -9.23 20.03
C LYS A 256 -7.06 -9.62 20.14
N ILE A 257 -6.71 -10.50 21.10
CA ILE A 257 -5.31 -10.92 21.34
C ILE A 257 -4.78 -11.70 20.14
N SER A 258 -5.56 -12.66 19.65
CA SER A 258 -5.24 -13.39 18.42
C SER A 258 -5.12 -12.46 17.21
N GLY A 259 -6.03 -11.49 17.08
CA GLY A 259 -5.97 -10.50 16.02
C GLY A 259 -4.66 -9.71 16.03
N LEU A 260 -4.18 -9.28 17.19
CA LEU A 260 -2.91 -8.57 17.33
C LEU A 260 -1.70 -9.47 16.98
N ALA A 261 -1.66 -10.72 17.50
CA ALA A 261 -0.60 -11.66 17.19
C ALA A 261 -0.55 -11.99 15.69
N ASN A 262 -1.69 -12.24 15.07
CA ASN A 262 -1.79 -12.52 13.64
C ASN A 262 -1.50 -11.28 12.76
N LYS A 263 -1.88 -10.07 13.20
CA LYS A 263 -1.47 -8.82 12.56
C LYS A 263 0.06 -8.62 12.58
N ALA A 264 0.72 -8.95 13.69
CA ALA A 264 2.16 -8.79 13.86
C ALA A 264 2.95 -9.91 13.15
N PHE A 265 2.55 -11.16 13.32
CA PHE A 265 3.33 -12.34 12.95
C PHE A 265 2.65 -13.25 11.92
N GLY A 266 1.50 -12.86 11.38
CA GLY A 266 0.85 -13.59 10.31
C GLY A 266 1.65 -13.52 9.00
N ASN A 267 1.39 -14.47 8.11
CA ASN A 267 2.03 -14.56 6.81
C ASN A 267 1.07 -14.13 5.71
N MET A 268 1.54 -13.28 4.81
CA MET A 268 0.84 -12.92 3.58
C MET A 268 1.84 -12.32 2.59
N VAL A 269 2.08 -13.02 1.51
CA VAL A 269 3.01 -12.61 0.48
C VAL A 269 2.37 -12.70 -0.90
N TYR A 270 2.76 -11.79 -1.78
CA TYR A 270 2.62 -12.00 -3.22
C TYR A 270 3.71 -12.94 -3.71
N ASP A 271 3.36 -13.83 -4.63
CA ASP A 271 4.36 -14.56 -5.40
C ASP A 271 5.29 -13.55 -6.11
N LYS A 272 6.61 -13.80 -6.05
CA LYS A 272 7.60 -12.87 -6.59
C LYS A 272 7.47 -12.66 -8.10
N GLU A 273 7.00 -13.68 -8.83
CA GLU A 273 6.77 -13.58 -10.27
C GLU A 273 5.72 -12.53 -10.62
N MET A 274 4.75 -12.28 -9.73
CA MET A 274 3.73 -11.25 -9.95
C MET A 274 4.29 -9.82 -9.94
N SER A 275 5.43 -9.62 -9.31
CA SER A 275 6.07 -8.31 -9.10
C SER A 275 7.24 -8.05 -10.06
N LYS A 276 7.46 -8.93 -11.03
CA LYS A 276 8.45 -8.77 -12.10
C LYS A 276 7.93 -7.84 -13.21
N CYS A 277 7.56 -6.62 -12.84
CA CYS A 277 7.25 -5.55 -13.78
C CYS A 277 8.44 -4.60 -13.88
N PHE A 278 8.57 -3.93 -15.02
CA PHE A 278 9.67 -3.00 -15.31
C PHE A 278 11.07 -3.59 -15.00
N ALA A 279 11.25 -4.90 -15.23
CA ALA A 279 12.49 -5.64 -14.91
C ALA A 279 13.01 -5.40 -13.46
N GLY A 280 12.12 -5.06 -12.52
CA GLY A 280 12.50 -4.78 -11.13
C GLY A 280 13.17 -3.42 -10.89
N GLN A 281 13.24 -2.55 -11.89
CA GLN A 281 13.90 -1.23 -11.80
C GLN A 281 13.34 -0.35 -10.68
N TYR A 282 12.06 -0.50 -10.34
CA TYR A 282 11.45 0.23 -9.24
C TYR A 282 11.94 -0.17 -7.83
N GLN A 283 12.63 -1.31 -7.70
CA GLN A 283 13.13 -1.82 -6.40
C GLN A 283 14.49 -1.20 -6.07
N ILE A 284 14.51 0.12 -5.96
CA ILE A 284 15.72 0.94 -5.78
C ILE A 284 16.27 0.94 -4.35
N SER A 285 15.44 0.57 -3.38
CA SER A 285 15.80 0.55 -1.96
C SER A 285 15.61 -0.86 -1.39
N GLY A 286 16.69 -1.49 -0.94
CA GLY A 286 16.64 -2.74 -0.17
C GLY A 286 16.15 -2.50 1.27
N LEU A 287 15.82 -3.59 1.99
CA LEU A 287 15.16 -3.50 3.30
C LEU A 287 15.96 -2.66 4.32
N ARG A 288 17.27 -2.87 4.44
CA ARG A 288 18.08 -2.14 5.42
C ARG A 288 18.15 -0.64 5.10
N ALA A 289 18.44 -0.30 3.86
CA ALA A 289 18.49 1.11 3.42
C ALA A 289 17.16 1.82 3.59
N SER A 290 16.04 1.14 3.31
CA SER A 290 14.70 1.70 3.48
C SER A 290 14.36 1.96 4.96
N ILE A 291 14.85 1.14 5.88
CA ILE A 291 14.68 1.37 7.33
C ILE A 291 15.47 2.62 7.77
N TYR A 292 16.74 2.78 7.34
CA TYR A 292 17.50 4.00 7.62
C TYR A 292 16.75 5.26 7.16
N LYS A 293 16.25 5.26 5.93
CA LYS A 293 15.46 6.38 5.41
C LYS A 293 14.19 6.63 6.22
N THR A 294 13.49 5.57 6.61
CA THR A 294 12.24 5.65 7.38
C THR A 294 12.45 6.21 8.78
N GLU A 295 13.51 5.78 9.47
CA GLU A 295 13.84 6.26 10.82
C GLU A 295 14.52 7.63 10.81
N GLY A 296 14.90 8.17 9.65
CA GLY A 296 15.53 9.47 9.50
C GLY A 296 17.00 9.51 9.95
N VAL A 297 17.66 8.35 9.97
CA VAL A 297 19.08 8.21 10.34
C VAL A 297 19.91 8.15 9.06
N LYS A 298 21.02 8.91 9.00
CA LYS A 298 21.94 8.82 7.86
C LYS A 298 22.63 7.46 7.86
N ASN A 299 22.69 6.85 6.68
CA ASN A 299 23.49 5.64 6.47
C ASN A 299 24.97 6.06 6.57
N SER A 300 25.64 5.65 7.61
CA SER A 300 27.09 5.91 7.81
C SER A 300 27.91 4.99 6.90
#